data_d5ae08e7d9ab883d5bcfd01487d641a3
#
_entry.id   d5ae08e7d9ab883d5bcfd01487d641a3
#
_cell.length_a   1.000
_cell.length_b   1.000
_cell.length_c   1.000
_cell.angle_alpha   90.00
_cell.angle_beta   90.00
_cell.angle_gamma   90.00
#
_symmetry.space_group_name_H-M   'P 1'
#
loop_
_entity.id
_entity.type
_entity.pdbx_description
1 polymer ?
#
loop_
_entity_poly.entity_id
_entity_poly.type
_entity_poly.pdbx_seq_one_letter_code
_entity_poly.pdbx_strand_id
1 'polypeptide(L)' 'MVGTVYLSPSPGAPQFIEIGVEVKQGQTLLVIEAMKTMNQIPAPRAGKVTRVLVDNGQPVEYGEALVVIEQ' A
#
# COMPACT_ATOMS: atom_id res chain seq x y z
N MET A 1 -1.32 8.63 -15.26
CA MET A 1 -0.63 8.28 -14.00
C MET A 1 -1.40 8.84 -12.82
N VAL A 2 -1.53 8.05 -11.78
CA VAL A 2 -2.29 8.47 -10.60
C VAL A 2 -1.38 9.10 -9.56
N GLY A 3 -0.22 8.50 -9.26
CA GLY A 3 0.67 9.06 -8.28
C GLY A 3 1.87 8.19 -7.97
N THR A 4 2.48 8.45 -6.83
CA THR A 4 3.65 7.72 -6.35
C THR A 4 3.29 6.96 -5.08
N VAL A 5 3.61 5.66 -5.03
CA VAL A 5 3.30 4.83 -3.88
C VAL A 5 4.40 4.93 -2.83
N TYR A 6 3.97 4.99 -1.57
CA TYR A 6 4.89 4.93 -0.44
C TYR A 6 4.42 3.81 0.49
N LEU A 7 5.34 2.97 0.92
CA LEU A 7 5.03 1.83 1.77
C LEU A 7 5.17 2.16 3.26
N SER A 8 5.59 3.37 3.57
CA SER A 8 5.72 3.84 4.95
C SER A 8 5.22 5.27 5.05
N PRO A 9 4.88 5.76 6.27
CA PRO A 9 4.34 7.11 6.43
C PRO A 9 5.37 8.22 6.13
N SER A 10 6.65 7.91 6.25
CA SER A 10 7.72 8.87 5.95
C SER A 10 9.02 8.12 5.71
N PRO A 11 10.01 8.77 5.07
CA PRO A 11 11.32 8.14 4.88
C PRO A 11 11.93 7.70 6.20
N GLY A 12 12.42 6.46 6.22
CA GLY A 12 13.04 5.90 7.42
C GLY A 12 12.08 5.33 8.44
N ALA A 13 10.76 5.53 8.27
CA ALA A 13 9.77 4.96 9.16
C ALA A 13 9.50 3.49 8.80
N PRO A 14 8.99 2.69 9.76
CA PRO A 14 8.60 1.31 9.46
C PRO A 14 7.51 1.28 8.40
N GLN A 15 7.54 0.22 7.57
CA GLN A 15 6.51 0.02 6.56
C GLN A 15 5.17 -0.29 7.22
N PHE A 16 4.09 0.10 6.54
CA PHE A 16 2.74 -0.22 7.02
C PHE A 16 2.51 -1.73 7.04
N ILE A 17 3.04 -2.46 6.07
CA ILE A 17 2.85 -3.89 5.93
C ILE A 17 4.13 -4.56 5.41
N GLU A 18 4.20 -5.87 5.62
CA GLU A 18 5.26 -6.71 5.07
C GLU A 18 4.62 -8.02 4.60
N ILE A 19 5.32 -8.73 3.72
CA ILE A 19 4.84 -10.04 3.27
C ILE A 19 4.76 -10.97 4.47
N GLY A 20 3.62 -11.64 4.63
CA GLY A 20 3.36 -12.52 5.74
C GLY A 20 2.58 -11.91 6.89
N VAL A 21 2.36 -10.59 6.86
CA VAL A 21 1.61 -9.89 7.91
C VAL A 21 0.12 -10.04 7.68
N GLU A 22 -0.64 -10.23 8.77
CA GLU A 22 -2.09 -10.21 8.70
C GLU A 22 -2.60 -8.79 8.84
N VAL A 23 -3.59 -8.43 8.04
CA VAL A 23 -4.21 -7.12 8.07
C VAL A 23 -5.69 -7.25 8.34
N LYS A 24 -6.26 -6.21 8.90
CA LYS A 24 -7.71 -6.13 9.16
C LYS A 24 -8.35 -5.23 8.11
N GLN A 25 -9.63 -5.43 7.88
CA GLN A 25 -10.38 -4.56 6.99
C GLN A 25 -10.26 -3.11 7.46
N GLY A 26 -9.93 -2.22 6.52
CA GLY A 26 -9.77 -0.80 6.83
C GLY A 26 -8.38 -0.41 7.29
N GLN A 27 -7.50 -1.37 7.55
CA GLN A 27 -6.13 -1.07 7.95
C GLN A 27 -5.37 -0.49 6.78
N THR A 28 -4.58 0.56 7.01
CA THR A 28 -3.80 1.20 5.95
C THR A 28 -2.71 0.26 5.45
N LEU A 29 -2.70 0.03 4.14
CA LEU A 29 -1.70 -0.82 3.49
C LEU A 29 -0.52 -0.01 2.96
N LEU A 30 -0.81 1.12 2.36
CA LEU A 30 0.20 1.99 1.76
C LEU A 30 -0.43 3.36 1.53
N VAL A 31 0.38 4.30 1.04
CA VAL A 31 -0.07 5.66 0.76
C VAL A 31 0.30 5.98 -0.69
N ILE A 32 -0.61 6.64 -1.39
CA ILE A 32 -0.33 7.13 -2.74
C ILE A 32 -0.36 8.66 -2.72
N GLU A 33 0.75 9.27 -3.10
CA GLU A 33 0.81 10.71 -3.26
C GLU A 33 0.44 11.08 -4.69
N ALA A 34 -0.58 11.93 -4.83
CA ALA A 34 -1.05 12.38 -6.12
C ALA A 34 -1.50 13.83 -5.99
N MET A 35 -1.00 14.70 -6.86
CA MET A 35 -1.43 16.10 -6.93
C MET A 35 -1.40 16.80 -5.57
N LYS A 36 -0.30 16.63 -4.84
CA LYS A 36 -0.07 17.24 -3.51
C LYS A 36 -1.00 16.69 -2.41
N THR A 37 -1.64 15.55 -2.67
CA THR A 37 -2.51 14.89 -1.70
C THR A 37 -1.97 13.52 -1.38
N MET A 38 -1.96 13.18 -0.09
CA MET A 38 -1.56 11.85 0.36
C MET A 38 -2.82 11.05 0.63
N ASN A 39 -3.01 9.97 -0.11
CA ASN A 39 -4.18 9.12 0.00
C ASN A 39 -3.80 7.79 0.64
N GLN A 40 -4.39 7.50 1.79
CA GLN A 40 -4.18 6.21 2.45
C GLN A 40 -5.04 5.16 1.77
N ILE A 41 -4.44 4.02 1.47
CA ILE A 41 -5.14 2.92 0.82
C ILE A 41 -5.45 1.86 1.87
N PRO A 42 -6.72 1.67 2.23
CA PRO A 42 -7.10 0.70 3.25
C PRO A 42 -7.21 -0.70 2.67
N ALA A 43 -7.07 -1.70 3.53
CA ALA A 43 -7.33 -3.08 3.15
C ALA A 43 -8.84 -3.25 2.89
N PRO A 44 -9.22 -3.81 1.74
CA PRO A 44 -10.65 -4.01 1.45
C PRO A 44 -11.26 -5.12 2.28
N ARG A 45 -10.44 -6.00 2.84
CA ARG A 45 -10.89 -7.10 3.69
C ARG A 45 -9.73 -7.58 4.55
N ALA A 46 -10.05 -8.32 5.60
CA ALA A 46 -9.03 -8.94 6.45
C ALA A 46 -8.38 -10.10 5.68
N GLY A 47 -7.12 -10.33 5.95
CA GLY A 47 -6.39 -11.43 5.33
C GLY A 47 -4.90 -11.28 5.56
N LYS A 48 -4.13 -12.09 4.83
CA LYS A 48 -2.68 -12.11 4.95
C LYS A 48 -2.07 -11.53 3.69
N VAL A 49 -1.10 -10.65 3.85
CA VAL A 49 -0.37 -10.08 2.72
C VAL A 49 0.58 -11.14 2.18
N THR A 50 0.33 -11.61 0.97
CA THR A 50 1.16 -12.65 0.34
C THR A 50 2.14 -12.09 -0.66
N ARG A 51 1.83 -10.92 -1.26
CA ARG A 51 2.72 -10.26 -2.20
C ARG A 51 2.57 -8.75 -2.09
N VAL A 52 3.68 -8.06 -2.28
CA VAL A 52 3.71 -6.62 -2.48
C VAL A 52 4.31 -6.41 -3.86
N LEU A 53 3.51 -5.87 -4.77
CA LEU A 53 3.84 -5.82 -6.19
C LEU A 53 4.50 -4.51 -6.61
N VAL A 54 4.71 -3.60 -5.67
CA VAL A 54 5.29 -2.28 -5.93
C VAL A 54 6.42 -2.00 -4.96
N ASP A 55 7.32 -1.11 -5.35
CA ASP A 55 8.40 -0.64 -4.51
C ASP A 55 8.08 0.75 -3.96
N ASN A 56 8.69 1.08 -2.84
CA ASN A 56 8.55 2.40 -2.25
C ASN A 56 9.06 3.46 -3.22
N GLY A 57 8.25 4.48 -3.47
CA GLY A 57 8.60 5.54 -4.40
C GLY A 57 8.31 5.24 -5.87
N GLN A 58 7.66 4.12 -6.15
CA GLN A 58 7.34 3.72 -7.52
C GLN A 58 6.11 4.49 -8.02
N PRO A 59 6.13 4.98 -9.28
CA PRO A 59 4.91 5.54 -9.85
C PRO A 59 3.90 4.45 -10.15
N VAL A 60 2.63 4.74 -9.91
CA VAL A 60 1.54 3.78 -10.11
C VAL A 60 0.41 4.43 -10.87
N GLU A 61 -0.40 3.59 -11.52
CA GLU A 61 -1.52 4.03 -12.31
C GLU A 61 -2.82 3.44 -11.79
N TYR A 62 -3.92 4.02 -12.23
CA TYR A 62 -5.24 3.57 -11.84
C TYR A 62 -5.48 2.14 -12.34
N GLY A 63 -5.98 1.29 -11.45
CA GLY A 63 -6.22 -0.10 -11.79
C GLY A 63 -5.02 -1.02 -11.69
N GLU A 64 -3.86 -0.49 -11.34
CA GLU A 64 -2.65 -1.30 -11.18
C GLU A 64 -2.73 -2.09 -9.88
N ALA A 65 -2.35 -3.38 -9.92
CA ALA A 65 -2.32 -4.20 -8.72
C ALA A 65 -1.14 -3.79 -7.85
N LEU A 66 -1.38 -3.56 -6.57
CA LEU A 66 -0.37 -3.07 -5.63
C LEU A 66 0.03 -4.13 -4.62
N VAL A 67 -0.94 -4.85 -4.09
CA VAL A 67 -0.74 -5.82 -3.01
C VAL A 67 -1.72 -6.96 -3.22
N VAL A 68 -1.29 -8.17 -2.86
CA VAL A 68 -2.17 -9.34 -2.86
C VAL A 68 -2.45 -9.73 -1.41
N ILE A 69 -3.73 -9.83 -1.09
CA ILE A 69 -4.20 -10.25 0.23
C ILE A 69 -5.01 -11.53 0.07
N GLU A 70 -4.65 -12.55 0.82
CA GLU A 70 -5.37 -13.83 0.81
C GLU A 70 -5.94 -14.11 2.18
N GLN A 71 -7.14 -14.66 2.18
CA GLN A 71 -7.80 -15.05 3.42
C GLN A 71 -7.36 -16.43 3.88
#